data_231fdc8a3bad348469454ab6a5f16b02
#
_entry.id   231fdc8a3bad348469454ab6a5f16b02
#
_cell.length_a   1.000
_cell.length_b   1.000
_cell.length_c   1.000
_cell.angle_alpha   90.00
_cell.angle_beta   90.00
_cell.angle_gamma   90.00
#
_symmetry.space_group_name_H-M   'P 1'
#
loop_
_entity.id
_entity.type
_entity.pdbx_description
1 polymer ?
#
loop_
_entity_poly.entity_id
_entity_poly.type
_entity_poly.pdbx_seq_one_letter_code
_entity_poly.pdbx_strand_id
1 'polypeptide(L)'
;MVTEFYTKGMDSGLPNTRGAGWRVPTQQDRAVHYQNFCIKLLESDSCVGWNFFKYQDNDPTDKTVDPSNRDSNKGLFNNKYEPYEAFTGPVREFNKRRYSVWSRFHKKK
;
A
#
# COMPACT_ATOMS: atom_id res chain seq x y z
N MET A 1 -4.97 7.59 14.08
CA MET A 1 -5.07 7.24 12.65
C MET A 1 -3.69 7.19 12.03
N VAL A 2 -3.44 6.19 11.19
CA VAL A 2 -2.21 6.11 10.40
C VAL A 2 -2.43 6.89 9.11
N THR A 3 -1.53 7.83 8.79
CA THR A 3 -1.70 8.73 7.66
C THR A 3 -0.92 8.30 6.42
N GLU A 4 0.08 7.41 6.58
CA GLU A 4 0.93 7.04 5.47
C GLU A 4 1.63 5.72 5.75
N PHE A 5 1.51 4.76 4.85
CA PHE A 5 2.31 3.53 4.87
C PHE A 5 2.39 2.95 3.46
N TYR A 6 3.46 2.22 3.17
CA TYR A 6 3.73 1.73 1.82
C TYR A 6 4.87 0.71 1.79
N THR A 7 4.91 -0.06 0.69
CA THR A 7 6.05 -0.85 0.25
C THR A 7 6.31 -0.59 -1.23
N LYS A 8 7.49 -0.96 -1.71
CA LYS A 8 7.91 -0.77 -3.10
C LYS A 8 8.11 -2.13 -3.76
N GLY A 9 7.36 -2.40 -4.84
CA GLY A 9 7.47 -3.66 -5.59
C GLY A 9 8.59 -3.61 -6.61
N MET A 10 9.48 -4.59 -6.59
CA MET A 10 10.64 -4.64 -7.49
C MET A 10 10.26 -5.07 -8.90
N ASP A 11 9.06 -5.63 -9.09
CA ASP A 11 8.52 -6.05 -10.38
C ASP A 11 7.73 -4.94 -11.11
N SER A 12 7.72 -3.74 -10.58
CA SER A 12 6.94 -2.62 -11.16
C SER A 12 7.54 -2.04 -12.45
N GLY A 13 8.79 -2.33 -12.73
CA GLY A 13 9.54 -1.68 -13.79
C GLY A 13 10.19 -0.36 -13.40
N LEU A 14 9.92 0.13 -12.19
CA LEU A 14 10.55 1.35 -11.67
C LEU A 14 11.85 0.98 -10.92
N PRO A 15 12.87 1.87 -10.97
CA PRO A 15 14.16 1.61 -10.31
C PRO A 15 14.09 1.47 -8.79
N ASN A 16 13.14 2.14 -8.12
CA ASN A 16 12.97 2.08 -6.66
C ASN A 16 14.23 2.42 -5.86
N THR A 17 15.04 3.35 -6.37
CA THR A 17 16.32 3.71 -5.73
C THR A 17 16.16 4.74 -4.62
N ARG A 18 15.04 5.46 -4.62
CA ARG A 18 14.79 6.59 -3.71
C ARG A 18 13.55 6.36 -2.88
N GLY A 19 13.45 7.15 -1.82
CA GLY A 19 12.28 7.16 -0.95
C GLY A 19 12.30 6.09 0.12
N ALA A 20 11.56 6.36 1.18
CA ALA A 20 11.37 5.42 2.28
C ALA A 20 10.51 4.23 1.85
N GLY A 21 10.46 3.24 2.69
CA GLY A 21 9.65 2.04 2.50
C GLY A 21 10.47 0.83 2.11
N TRP A 22 9.98 -0.32 2.56
CA TRP A 22 10.61 -1.60 2.27
C TRP A 22 10.45 -1.96 0.80
N ARG A 23 11.48 -2.56 0.21
CA ARG A 23 11.39 -3.18 -1.11
C ARG A 23 10.91 -4.61 -0.93
N VAL A 24 9.93 -5.00 -1.74
CA VAL A 24 9.41 -6.37 -1.78
C VAL A 24 9.49 -6.89 -3.21
N PRO A 25 9.63 -8.21 -3.42
CA PRO A 25 9.85 -8.76 -4.76
C PRO A 25 8.73 -8.47 -5.75
N THR A 26 7.46 -8.57 -5.32
CA THR A 26 6.32 -8.51 -6.24
C THR A 26 5.19 -7.61 -5.74
N GLN A 27 4.26 -7.29 -6.64
CA GLN A 27 3.03 -6.57 -6.30
C GLN A 27 2.16 -7.39 -5.33
N GLN A 28 2.17 -8.71 -5.45
CA GLN A 28 1.47 -9.58 -4.51
C GLN A 28 2.05 -9.47 -3.11
N ASP A 29 3.37 -9.36 -2.99
CA ASP A 29 4.02 -9.13 -1.69
C ASP A 29 3.63 -7.79 -1.09
N ARG A 30 3.42 -6.77 -1.91
CA ARG A 30 2.86 -5.49 -1.45
C ARG A 30 1.47 -5.68 -0.84
N ALA A 31 0.64 -6.51 -1.47
CA ALA A 31 -0.70 -6.81 -0.96
C ALA A 31 -0.65 -7.56 0.37
N VAL A 32 0.26 -8.53 0.50
CA VAL A 32 0.48 -9.25 1.76
C VAL A 32 0.91 -8.30 2.86
N HIS A 33 1.84 -7.38 2.57
CA HIS A 33 2.27 -6.37 3.54
C HIS A 33 1.11 -5.46 3.95
N TYR A 34 0.32 -4.98 3.00
CA TYR A 34 -0.87 -4.16 3.27
C TYR A 34 -1.81 -4.90 4.22
N GLN A 35 -2.14 -6.14 3.90
CA GLN A 35 -3.05 -6.95 4.69
C GLN A 35 -2.53 -7.16 6.11
N ASN A 36 -1.27 -7.54 6.26
CA ASN A 36 -0.67 -7.79 7.57
C ASN A 36 -0.61 -6.52 8.41
N PHE A 37 -0.24 -5.40 7.81
CA PHE A 37 -0.20 -4.12 8.48
C PHE A 37 -1.60 -3.69 8.95
N CYS A 38 -2.59 -3.78 8.08
CA CYS A 38 -3.97 -3.39 8.40
C CYS A 38 -4.63 -4.32 9.40
N ILE A 39 -4.32 -5.61 9.38
CA ILE A 39 -4.81 -6.55 10.42
C ILE A 39 -4.33 -6.10 11.80
N LYS A 40 -3.07 -5.71 11.92
CA LYS A 40 -2.54 -5.20 13.20
C LYS A 40 -3.21 -3.91 13.64
N LEU A 41 -3.55 -3.03 12.71
CA LEU A 41 -4.30 -1.83 13.01
C LEU A 41 -5.72 -2.15 13.47
N LEU A 42 -6.38 -3.13 12.85
CA LEU A 42 -7.73 -3.56 13.24
C LEU A 42 -7.75 -4.26 14.59
N GLU A 43 -6.67 -4.94 14.96
CA GLU A 43 -6.51 -5.54 16.28
C GLU A 43 -6.38 -4.47 17.38
N SER A 44 -5.81 -3.32 17.06
CA SER A 44 -5.60 -2.22 18.00
C SER A 44 -6.93 -1.54 18.38
N ASP A 45 -7.12 -1.26 19.66
CA ASP A 45 -8.26 -0.49 20.14
C ASP A 45 -8.17 1.00 19.80
N SER A 46 -7.02 1.48 19.43
CA SER A 46 -6.75 2.91 19.24
C SER A 46 -6.84 3.36 17.79
N CYS A 47 -6.80 2.45 16.83
CA CYS A 47 -6.81 2.82 15.41
C CYS A 47 -8.21 3.00 14.89
N VAL A 48 -8.52 4.19 14.40
CA VAL A 48 -9.84 4.54 13.83
C VAL A 48 -9.82 4.55 12.30
N GLY A 49 -8.66 4.43 11.67
CA GLY A 49 -8.56 4.41 10.22
C GLY A 49 -7.13 4.55 9.74
N TRP A 50 -6.97 4.43 8.42
CA TRP A 50 -5.67 4.59 7.78
C TRP A 50 -5.84 5.17 6.38
N ASN A 51 -4.77 5.81 5.89
CA ASN A 51 -4.64 6.25 4.52
C ASN A 51 -3.40 5.61 3.91
N PHE A 52 -3.52 5.11 2.72
CA PHE A 52 -2.41 4.51 1.97
C PHE A 52 -1.71 5.57 1.13
N PHE A 53 -0.41 5.56 1.12
CA PHE A 53 0.39 6.38 0.22
C PHE A 53 0.98 5.49 -0.87
N LYS A 54 0.67 5.68 -2.13
CA LYS A 54 -0.11 6.77 -2.71
C LYS A 54 -0.98 6.24 -3.85
N TYR A 55 -1.75 7.11 -4.50
CA TYR A 55 -2.68 6.72 -5.56
C TYR A 55 -1.97 6.27 -6.84
N GLN A 56 -1.01 7.04 -7.32
CA GLN A 56 -0.34 6.80 -8.61
C GLN A 56 1.17 6.97 -8.49
N ASP A 57 1.93 6.12 -9.18
CA ASP A 57 3.37 6.28 -9.29
C ASP A 57 3.72 7.51 -10.14
N ASN A 58 4.83 8.14 -9.79
CA ASN A 58 5.39 9.22 -10.58
C ASN A 58 6.08 8.67 -11.83
N ASP A 59 6.19 9.50 -12.84
CA ASP A 59 7.10 9.26 -13.96
C ASP A 59 8.54 9.54 -13.49
N PRO A 60 9.45 8.56 -13.55
CA PRO A 60 10.81 8.75 -13.07
C PRO A 60 11.61 9.78 -13.87
N THR A 61 11.14 10.13 -15.07
CA THR A 61 11.78 11.17 -15.90
C THR A 61 11.28 12.58 -15.60
N ASP A 62 10.18 12.70 -14.88
CA ASP A 62 9.62 14.00 -14.51
C ASP A 62 10.39 14.62 -13.35
N LYS A 63 11.14 15.67 -13.64
CA LYS A 63 11.98 16.38 -12.66
C LYS A 63 11.20 17.35 -11.78
N THR A 64 9.91 17.53 -12.03
CA THR A 64 9.07 18.45 -11.25
C THR A 64 8.44 17.80 -10.03
N VAL A 65 8.43 16.47 -9.98
CA VAL A 65 7.89 15.73 -8.84
C VAL A 65 8.89 15.65 -7.68
N ASP A 66 8.41 15.32 -6.49
CA ASP A 66 9.24 15.15 -5.31
C ASP A 66 10.37 14.15 -5.58
N PRO A 67 11.66 14.59 -5.49
CA PRO A 67 12.79 13.72 -5.77
C PRO A 67 12.84 12.46 -4.91
N SER A 68 12.31 12.49 -3.69
CA SER A 68 12.33 11.34 -2.77
C SER A 68 11.43 10.20 -3.23
N ASN A 69 10.44 10.48 -4.09
CA ASN A 69 9.46 9.49 -4.57
C ASN A 69 9.46 9.33 -6.09
N ARG A 70 10.40 9.97 -6.79
CA ARG A 70 10.36 10.04 -8.24
C ARG A 70 10.34 8.69 -8.93
N ASP A 71 11.13 7.76 -8.46
CA ASP A 71 11.30 6.43 -9.07
C ASP A 71 10.74 5.30 -8.22
N SER A 72 9.87 5.59 -7.26
CA SER A 72 9.38 4.62 -6.29
C SER A 72 8.01 4.07 -6.64
N ASN A 73 7.87 2.75 -6.62
CA ASN A 73 6.58 2.09 -6.76
C ASN A 73 5.84 2.09 -5.42
N LYS A 74 5.05 3.11 -5.20
CA LYS A 74 4.18 3.23 -4.01
C LYS A 74 2.71 3.33 -4.40
N GLY A 75 2.43 3.51 -5.70
CA GLY A 75 1.08 3.72 -6.21
C GLY A 75 0.21 2.48 -6.26
N LEU A 76 -1.09 2.70 -6.30
CA LEU A 76 -2.08 1.71 -6.69
C LEU A 76 -2.08 1.53 -8.21
N PHE A 77 -1.75 2.60 -8.93
CA PHE A 77 -1.68 2.69 -10.38
C PHE A 77 -0.26 3.07 -10.80
N ASN A 78 0.14 2.62 -11.99
CA ASN A 78 1.39 3.07 -12.60
C ASN A 78 1.23 4.50 -13.17
N ASN A 79 2.30 5.04 -13.74
CA ASN A 79 2.27 6.40 -14.29
C ASN A 79 1.46 6.55 -15.58
N LYS A 80 0.90 5.46 -16.09
CA LYS A 80 -0.03 5.44 -17.23
C LYS A 80 -1.48 5.20 -16.80
N TYR A 81 -1.77 5.29 -15.51
CA TYR A 81 -3.08 5.03 -14.91
C TYR A 81 -3.57 3.59 -15.03
N GLU A 82 -2.66 2.64 -15.19
CA GLU A 82 -3.00 1.22 -15.18
C GLU A 82 -2.85 0.68 -13.75
N PRO A 83 -3.85 -0.06 -13.23
CA PRO A 83 -3.75 -0.59 -11.87
C PRO A 83 -2.76 -1.73 -11.77
N TYR A 84 -2.08 -1.83 -10.65
CA TYR A 84 -1.31 -3.02 -10.30
C TYR A 84 -2.28 -4.08 -9.73
N GLU A 85 -2.90 -4.87 -10.61
CA GLU A 85 -3.99 -5.78 -10.20
C GLU A 85 -3.57 -6.81 -9.15
N ALA A 86 -2.34 -7.31 -9.21
CA ALA A 86 -1.84 -8.25 -8.21
C ALA A 86 -1.73 -7.62 -6.81
N PHE A 87 -1.73 -6.29 -6.73
CA PHE A 87 -1.81 -5.52 -5.49
C PHE A 87 -3.23 -5.06 -5.20
N THR A 88 -3.88 -4.39 -6.16
CA THR A 88 -5.19 -3.75 -5.95
C THR A 88 -6.32 -4.76 -5.75
N GLY A 89 -6.24 -5.93 -6.40
CA GLY A 89 -7.24 -6.97 -6.25
C GLY A 89 -7.35 -7.47 -4.81
N PRO A 90 -6.27 -8.01 -4.22
CA PRO A 90 -6.28 -8.45 -2.82
C PRO A 90 -6.58 -7.32 -1.83
N VAL A 91 -6.10 -6.12 -2.07
CA VAL A 91 -6.39 -4.95 -1.21
C VAL A 91 -7.88 -4.64 -1.20
N ARG A 92 -8.50 -4.65 -2.37
CA ARG A 92 -9.95 -4.42 -2.51
C ARG A 92 -10.75 -5.47 -1.73
N GLU A 93 -10.39 -6.73 -1.88
CA GLU A 93 -11.07 -7.82 -1.17
C GLU A 93 -10.89 -7.72 0.34
N PHE A 94 -9.69 -7.40 0.79
CA PHE A 94 -9.45 -7.17 2.23
C PHE A 94 -10.29 -6.00 2.74
N ASN A 95 -10.33 -4.88 2.02
CA ASN A 95 -11.06 -3.69 2.44
C ASN A 95 -12.56 -3.95 2.57
N LYS A 96 -13.13 -4.80 1.72
CA LYS A 96 -14.53 -5.22 1.85
C LYS A 96 -14.81 -5.96 3.16
N ARG A 97 -13.81 -6.64 3.68
CA ARG A 97 -13.92 -7.51 4.86
C ARG A 97 -13.43 -6.84 6.15
N ARG A 98 -13.00 -5.59 6.10
CA ARG A 98 -12.33 -4.95 7.24
C ARG A 98 -13.17 -4.92 8.51
N TYR A 99 -14.46 -4.68 8.41
CA TYR A 99 -15.35 -4.66 9.59
C TYR A 99 -15.56 -6.04 10.17
N SER A 100 -15.64 -7.08 9.33
CA SER A 100 -15.72 -8.46 9.79
C SER A 100 -14.46 -8.88 10.54
N VAL A 101 -13.29 -8.48 10.03
CA VAL A 101 -12.00 -8.74 10.68
C VAL A 101 -11.92 -7.99 12.00
N TRP A 102 -12.27 -6.72 12.02
CA TRP A 102 -12.32 -5.94 13.26
C TRP A 102 -13.22 -6.59 14.31
N SER A 103 -14.40 -7.03 13.93
CA SER A 103 -15.36 -7.68 14.82
C SER A 103 -14.81 -8.93 15.47
N ARG A 104 -13.97 -9.70 14.76
CA ARG A 104 -13.35 -10.91 15.33
C ARG A 104 -12.42 -10.59 16.49
N PHE A 105 -11.70 -9.47 16.42
CA PHE A 105 -10.80 -9.05 17.49
C PHE A 105 -11.54 -8.42 18.67
N HIS A 106 -12.66 -7.75 18.42
CA HIS A 106 -13.38 -6.94 19.41
C HIS A 106 -14.74 -7.53 19.80
N LYS A 107 -14.98 -8.79 19.45
CA LYS A 107 -16.22 -9.45 19.80
C LYS A 107 -16.33 -9.60 21.31
N LYS A 108 -17.44 -9.15 21.89
CA LYS A 108 -17.77 -9.37 23.31
C LYS A 108 -17.90 -10.86 23.57
N LYS A 109 -17.21 -11.32 24.60
CA LYS A 109 -17.32 -12.69 25.08
C LYS A 109 -18.58 -12.85 25.96
#